data_7a6728e62bcc4af3f018cf45455f8ccd
#
_entry.id   7a6728e62bcc4af3f018cf45455f8ccd
#
_cell.length_a   1.000
_cell.length_b   1.000
_cell.length_c   1.000
_cell.angle_alpha   90.00
_cell.angle_beta   90.00
_cell.angle_gamma   90.00
#
_symmetry.space_group_name_H-M   'P 1'
#
loop_
_entity.id
_entity.type
_entity.pdbx_description
1 polymer ?
#
loop_
_entity_poly.entity_id
_entity_poly.type
_entity_poly.pdbx_seq_one_letter_code
_entity_poly.pdbx_strand_id
1 'polypeptide(L)'
;MNEPFLIGETMTGGYGPGPDILHSCTIAVERGEIAVIVGPNGAGKSTAMKAVFGMLRLREGQVRLDGDDISHLSPQDRVAKGMGFVPQTNNIFTSMTVQENLEMGAFIRRDDFRETLEQVYDLFPILRDKRRQAAGELSGGQRQQVAVGRALMTKPKLLMLDEPTAGVSPIVMDELFDRIIEVARTGIPILMVEQNARQALSIADKGYVLVQGRNAFSGSGAELLNNPEVRKSFLGG
;
A
#
# COMPACT_ATOMS: atom_id res chain seq x y z
N MET A 1 1.56 -18.47 18.37
CA MET A 1 1.70 -17.19 17.64
C MET A 1 0.41 -17.01 16.88
N ASN A 2 -0.24 -15.86 16.96
CA ASN A 2 -1.42 -15.59 16.12
C ASN A 2 -0.98 -15.54 14.66
N GLU A 3 -1.84 -16.00 13.76
CA GLU A 3 -1.61 -15.88 12.33
C GLU A 3 -1.66 -14.40 11.91
N PRO A 4 -0.74 -13.92 11.01
CA PRO A 4 -0.79 -12.56 10.49
C PRO A 4 -2.14 -12.22 9.84
N PHE A 5 -2.54 -10.94 9.91
CA PHE A 5 -3.79 -10.50 9.28
C PHE A 5 -3.76 -10.68 7.76
N LEU A 6 -2.63 -10.37 7.13
CA LEU A 6 -2.33 -10.71 5.74
C LEU A 6 -1.04 -11.51 5.69
N ILE A 7 -1.01 -12.56 4.90
CA ILE A 7 0.22 -13.27 4.54
C ILE A 7 0.19 -13.69 3.08
N GLY A 8 1.22 -13.29 2.32
CA GLY A 8 1.60 -13.91 1.06
C GLY A 8 2.78 -14.83 1.32
N GLU A 9 2.56 -16.13 1.32
CA GLU A 9 3.53 -17.13 1.74
C GLU A 9 4.16 -17.82 0.55
N THR A 10 5.51 -17.83 0.48
CA THR A 10 6.30 -18.51 -0.55
C THR A 10 5.85 -18.21 -1.99
N MET A 11 5.42 -16.97 -2.23
CA MET A 11 4.87 -16.56 -3.52
C MET A 11 5.89 -16.71 -4.64
N THR A 12 5.57 -17.52 -5.66
CA THR A 12 6.33 -17.67 -6.88
C THR A 12 5.43 -17.38 -8.07
N GLY A 13 5.90 -16.55 -9.02
CA GLY A 13 5.13 -16.21 -10.21
C GLY A 13 5.65 -14.98 -10.95
N GLY A 14 5.03 -14.72 -12.10
CA GLY A 14 5.32 -13.63 -13.01
C GLY A 14 4.13 -13.31 -13.90
N TYR A 15 4.32 -12.45 -14.90
CA TYR A 15 3.25 -12.03 -15.79
C TYR A 15 3.03 -13.01 -16.93
N GLY A 16 1.80 -13.50 -17.10
CA GLY A 16 1.41 -14.40 -18.18
C GLY A 16 2.29 -15.65 -18.25
N PRO A 17 2.68 -16.10 -19.46
CA PRO A 17 3.55 -17.28 -19.65
C PRO A 17 5.05 -16.95 -19.48
N GLY A 18 5.39 -15.69 -19.14
CA GLY A 18 6.77 -15.23 -18.95
C GLY A 18 7.48 -15.87 -17.76
N PRO A 19 8.77 -15.54 -17.53
CA PRO A 19 9.54 -16.07 -16.41
C PRO A 19 8.97 -15.61 -15.06
N ASP A 20 9.32 -16.32 -14.00
CA ASP A 20 9.00 -15.88 -12.65
C ASP A 20 9.79 -14.61 -12.31
N ILE A 21 9.10 -13.69 -11.66
CA ILE A 21 9.67 -12.47 -11.09
C ILE A 21 9.79 -12.63 -9.58
N LEU A 22 8.82 -13.32 -8.98
CA LEU A 22 8.86 -13.70 -7.56
C LEU A 22 9.34 -15.14 -7.43
N HIS A 23 10.18 -15.37 -6.44
CA HIS A 23 10.82 -16.66 -6.17
C HIS A 23 10.72 -16.98 -4.68
N SER A 24 9.65 -17.63 -4.25
CA SER A 24 9.41 -17.98 -2.84
C SER A 24 9.40 -16.74 -1.92
N CYS A 25 8.80 -15.65 -2.40
CA CYS A 25 8.71 -14.40 -1.65
C CYS A 25 7.64 -14.51 -0.55
N THR A 26 7.97 -14.12 0.68
CA THR A 26 7.02 -14.11 1.80
C THR A 26 6.89 -12.72 2.38
N ILE A 27 5.64 -12.24 2.54
CA ILE A 27 5.28 -10.94 3.09
C ILE A 27 4.10 -11.13 4.02
N ALA A 28 4.18 -10.57 5.21
CA ALA A 28 3.10 -10.62 6.20
C ALA A 28 2.88 -9.25 6.82
N VAL A 29 1.65 -8.98 7.27
CA VAL A 29 1.24 -7.76 7.95
C VAL A 29 0.32 -8.15 9.11
N GLU A 30 0.63 -7.67 10.30
CA GLU A 30 -0.22 -7.81 11.49
C GLU A 30 -1.29 -6.72 11.53
N ARG A 31 -2.29 -6.86 12.41
CA ARG A 31 -3.32 -5.83 12.60
C ARG A 31 -2.71 -4.54 13.16
N GLY A 32 -3.03 -3.42 12.53
CA GLY A 32 -2.53 -2.10 12.95
C GLY A 32 -1.06 -1.83 12.65
N GLU A 33 -0.34 -2.77 11.98
CA GLU A 33 1.06 -2.60 11.57
C GLU A 33 1.19 -1.87 10.24
N ILE A 34 2.31 -1.19 10.07
CA ILE A 34 2.84 -0.72 8.79
C ILE A 34 3.94 -1.68 8.35
N ALA A 35 3.65 -2.50 7.33
CA ALA A 35 4.65 -3.34 6.68
C ALA A 35 5.12 -2.68 5.37
N VAL A 36 6.44 -2.61 5.17
CA VAL A 36 7.03 -1.93 4.03
C VAL A 36 7.92 -2.88 3.22
N ILE A 37 7.74 -2.84 1.90
CA ILE A 37 8.58 -3.54 0.94
C ILE A 37 9.50 -2.52 0.28
N VAL A 38 10.81 -2.72 0.43
CA VAL A 38 11.84 -1.90 -0.20
C VAL A 38 12.81 -2.75 -1.03
N GLY A 39 13.64 -2.12 -1.83
CA GLY A 39 14.64 -2.80 -2.65
C GLY A 39 14.91 -2.04 -3.95
N PRO A 40 15.91 -2.44 -4.74
CA PRO A 40 16.29 -1.77 -5.99
C PRO A 40 15.15 -1.83 -7.03
N ASN A 41 15.30 -1.01 -8.08
CA ASN A 41 14.40 -1.09 -9.23
C ASN A 41 14.49 -2.47 -9.87
N GLY A 42 13.35 -3.04 -10.25
CA GLY A 42 13.30 -4.40 -10.80
C GLY A 42 13.40 -5.53 -9.76
N ALA A 43 13.46 -5.22 -8.46
CA ALA A 43 13.52 -6.23 -7.39
C ALA A 43 12.26 -7.10 -7.24
N GLY A 44 11.15 -6.73 -7.90
CA GLY A 44 9.87 -7.45 -7.79
C GLY A 44 8.89 -6.84 -6.77
N LYS A 45 9.15 -5.64 -6.22
CA LYS A 45 8.30 -5.01 -5.20
C LYS A 45 6.84 -4.85 -5.63
N SER A 46 6.59 -4.11 -6.73
CA SER A 46 5.23 -3.92 -7.26
C SER A 46 4.63 -5.23 -7.78
N THR A 47 5.47 -6.20 -8.18
CA THR A 47 5.00 -7.54 -8.55
C THR A 47 4.48 -8.29 -7.33
N ALA A 48 5.18 -8.22 -6.19
CA ALA A 48 4.72 -8.80 -4.94
C ALA A 48 3.41 -8.16 -4.46
N MET A 49 3.31 -6.83 -4.54
CA MET A 49 2.08 -6.08 -4.24
C MET A 49 0.92 -6.56 -5.12
N LYS A 50 1.14 -6.66 -6.44
CA LYS A 50 0.13 -7.11 -7.41
C LYS A 50 -0.28 -8.57 -7.20
N ALA A 51 0.66 -9.45 -6.80
CA ALA A 51 0.37 -10.84 -6.45
C ALA A 51 -0.55 -10.90 -5.22
N VAL A 52 -0.21 -10.16 -4.15
CA VAL A 52 -1.04 -10.05 -2.95
C VAL A 52 -2.42 -9.47 -3.26
N PHE A 53 -2.55 -8.55 -4.21
CA PHE A 53 -3.84 -7.96 -4.59
C PHE A 53 -4.64 -8.80 -5.62
N GLY A 54 -4.06 -9.89 -6.17
CA GLY A 54 -4.72 -10.76 -7.13
C GLY A 54 -4.65 -10.29 -8.59
N MET A 55 -3.81 -9.30 -8.88
CA MET A 55 -3.53 -8.84 -10.26
C MET A 55 -2.52 -9.74 -10.99
N LEU A 56 -1.89 -10.66 -10.27
CA LEU A 56 -0.94 -11.62 -10.78
C LEU A 56 -1.31 -12.99 -10.21
N ARG A 57 -1.43 -13.99 -11.10
CA ARG A 57 -1.68 -15.37 -10.69
C ARG A 57 -0.38 -16.01 -10.20
N LEU A 58 -0.36 -16.47 -8.97
CA LEU A 58 0.74 -17.25 -8.43
C LEU A 58 0.80 -18.61 -9.12
N ARG A 59 2.02 -19.14 -9.32
CA ARG A 59 2.30 -20.51 -9.75
C ARG A 59 2.50 -21.41 -8.55
N GLU A 60 3.12 -20.86 -7.48
CA GLU A 60 3.32 -21.52 -6.20
C GLU A 60 3.10 -20.53 -5.07
N GLY A 61 2.85 -21.04 -3.87
CA GLY A 61 2.56 -20.26 -2.69
C GLY A 61 1.08 -19.89 -2.58
N GLN A 62 0.75 -19.12 -1.57
CA GLN A 62 -0.63 -18.74 -1.25
C GLN A 62 -0.71 -17.33 -0.67
N VAL A 63 -1.91 -16.75 -0.72
CA VAL A 63 -2.23 -15.48 -0.05
C VAL A 63 -3.43 -15.72 0.86
N ARG A 64 -3.28 -15.40 2.15
CA ARG A 64 -4.36 -15.48 3.13
C ARG A 64 -4.63 -14.10 3.73
N LEU A 65 -5.90 -13.80 3.94
CA LEU A 65 -6.39 -12.59 4.59
C LEU A 65 -7.32 -12.99 5.73
N ASP A 66 -6.98 -12.61 6.96
CA ASP A 66 -7.76 -12.92 8.17
C ASP A 66 -8.06 -14.43 8.31
N GLY A 67 -7.06 -15.27 7.98
CA GLY A 67 -7.15 -16.73 7.99
C GLY A 67 -7.74 -17.36 6.71
N ASP A 68 -8.46 -16.60 5.88
CA ASP A 68 -9.07 -17.10 4.64
C ASP A 68 -8.04 -17.16 3.49
N ASP A 69 -7.97 -18.27 2.78
CA ASP A 69 -7.22 -18.36 1.52
C ASP A 69 -7.93 -17.57 0.41
N ILE A 70 -7.25 -16.54 -0.08
CA ILE A 70 -7.71 -15.66 -1.15
C ILE A 70 -6.91 -15.81 -2.44
N SER A 71 -6.03 -16.81 -2.54
CA SER A 71 -5.06 -16.96 -3.65
C SER A 71 -5.74 -16.98 -5.03
N HIS A 72 -6.92 -17.56 -5.12
CA HIS A 72 -7.69 -17.72 -6.37
C HIS A 72 -8.71 -16.60 -6.63
N LEU A 73 -8.89 -15.68 -5.68
CA LEU A 73 -9.87 -14.59 -5.80
C LEU A 73 -9.40 -13.51 -6.75
N SER A 74 -10.34 -12.95 -7.51
CA SER A 74 -10.11 -11.77 -8.35
C SER A 74 -9.81 -10.53 -7.51
N PRO A 75 -9.18 -9.47 -8.08
CA PRO A 75 -9.01 -8.19 -7.38
C PRO A 75 -10.33 -7.63 -6.83
N GLN A 76 -11.41 -7.73 -7.58
CA GLN A 76 -12.74 -7.27 -7.18
C GLN A 76 -13.25 -8.02 -5.94
N ASP A 77 -13.07 -9.34 -5.89
CA ASP A 77 -13.47 -10.15 -4.73
C ASP A 77 -12.60 -9.83 -3.51
N ARG A 78 -11.29 -9.54 -3.71
CA ARG A 78 -10.40 -9.10 -2.62
C ARG A 78 -10.80 -7.73 -2.09
N VAL A 79 -11.22 -6.81 -2.95
CA VAL A 79 -11.80 -5.52 -2.51
C VAL A 79 -13.08 -5.75 -1.70
N ALA A 80 -13.96 -6.65 -2.14
CA ALA A 80 -15.17 -7.01 -1.40
C ALA A 80 -14.88 -7.63 -0.01
N LYS A 81 -13.71 -8.30 0.15
CA LYS A 81 -13.23 -8.80 1.44
C LYS A 81 -12.58 -7.70 2.33
N GLY A 82 -12.43 -6.50 1.80
CA GLY A 82 -11.91 -5.34 2.54
C GLY A 82 -10.47 -4.94 2.22
N MET A 83 -9.92 -5.34 1.08
CA MET A 83 -8.61 -4.85 0.64
C MET A 83 -8.76 -3.54 -0.14
N GLY A 84 -8.15 -2.46 0.35
CA GLY A 84 -8.01 -1.19 -0.37
C GLY A 84 -6.67 -1.14 -1.09
N PHE A 85 -6.64 -0.61 -2.33
CA PHE A 85 -5.40 -0.50 -3.11
C PHE A 85 -5.27 0.86 -3.75
N VAL A 86 -4.12 1.50 -3.56
CA VAL A 86 -3.72 2.75 -4.19
C VAL A 86 -2.56 2.46 -5.15
N PRO A 87 -2.77 2.45 -6.46
CA PRO A 87 -1.70 2.25 -7.44
C PRO A 87 -0.83 3.51 -7.54
N GLN A 88 0.42 3.34 -7.99
CA GLN A 88 1.39 4.41 -8.19
C GLN A 88 0.90 5.51 -9.15
N THR A 89 0.22 5.13 -10.23
CA THR A 89 -0.23 6.04 -11.29
C THR A 89 -1.72 5.86 -11.58
N ASN A 90 -2.32 6.88 -12.24
CA ASN A 90 -3.74 6.87 -12.63
C ASN A 90 -4.69 6.61 -11.44
N ASN A 91 -4.30 7.12 -10.27
CA ASN A 91 -4.96 6.84 -9.01
C ASN A 91 -6.06 7.85 -8.63
N ILE A 92 -6.36 8.84 -9.49
CA ILE A 92 -7.45 9.81 -9.32
C ILE A 92 -8.15 10.11 -10.65
N PHE A 93 -9.36 10.63 -10.60
CA PHE A 93 -10.11 11.18 -11.74
C PHE A 93 -9.86 12.69 -11.83
N THR A 94 -8.96 13.13 -12.69
CA THR A 94 -8.47 14.51 -12.76
C THR A 94 -9.54 15.53 -13.15
N SER A 95 -10.56 15.13 -13.90
CA SER A 95 -11.69 15.98 -14.33
C SER A 95 -12.80 16.10 -13.26
N MET A 96 -12.81 15.26 -12.26
CA MET A 96 -13.75 15.29 -11.15
C MET A 96 -13.21 16.18 -10.02
N THR A 97 -14.11 16.72 -9.22
CA THR A 97 -13.77 17.39 -7.96
C THR A 97 -13.14 16.43 -6.96
N VAL A 98 -12.49 16.97 -5.93
CA VAL A 98 -11.99 16.18 -4.80
C VAL A 98 -13.10 15.36 -4.17
N GLN A 99 -14.25 15.97 -3.88
CA GLN A 99 -15.39 15.29 -3.27
C GLN A 99 -15.91 14.15 -4.16
N GLU A 100 -16.13 14.39 -5.45
CA GLU A 100 -16.56 13.34 -6.39
C GLU A 100 -15.56 12.18 -6.47
N ASN A 101 -14.24 12.46 -6.42
CA ASN A 101 -13.23 11.41 -6.34
C ASN A 101 -13.40 10.55 -5.09
N LEU A 102 -13.64 11.17 -3.93
CA LEU A 102 -13.86 10.43 -2.67
C LEU A 102 -15.15 9.60 -2.75
N GLU A 103 -16.26 10.19 -3.21
CA GLU A 103 -17.54 9.51 -3.37
C GLU A 103 -17.46 8.31 -4.31
N MET A 104 -16.65 8.40 -5.39
CA MET A 104 -16.35 7.27 -6.27
C MET A 104 -15.68 6.09 -5.53
N GLY A 105 -14.92 6.36 -4.46
CA GLY A 105 -14.37 5.32 -3.60
C GLY A 105 -15.45 4.51 -2.87
N ALA A 106 -16.60 5.11 -2.59
CA ALA A 106 -17.73 4.45 -1.95
C ALA A 106 -18.68 3.72 -2.94
N PHE A 107 -18.38 3.71 -4.25
CA PHE A 107 -19.28 3.19 -5.30
C PHE A 107 -19.75 1.74 -5.07
N ILE A 108 -18.91 0.89 -4.46
CA ILE A 108 -19.27 -0.51 -4.16
C ILE A 108 -20.15 -0.66 -2.91
N ARG A 109 -20.30 0.41 -2.12
CA ARG A 109 -21.04 0.40 -0.85
C ARG A 109 -22.53 0.66 -1.09
N ARG A 110 -23.38 0.12 -0.18
CA ARG A 110 -24.83 0.33 -0.19
C ARG A 110 -25.31 1.06 1.07
N ASP A 111 -24.40 1.30 2.02
CA ASP A 111 -24.67 2.03 3.26
C ASP A 111 -24.42 3.53 3.08
N ASP A 112 -24.83 4.33 4.07
CA ASP A 112 -24.51 5.76 4.09
C ASP A 112 -23.03 5.98 4.37
N PHE A 113 -22.33 6.62 3.44
CA PHE A 113 -20.90 6.87 3.53
C PHE A 113 -20.53 8.25 4.09
N ARG A 114 -21.51 9.09 4.49
CA ARG A 114 -21.25 10.46 4.97
C ARG A 114 -20.30 10.49 6.16
N GLU A 115 -20.50 9.60 7.13
CA GLU A 115 -19.59 9.49 8.27
C GLU A 115 -18.15 9.14 7.84
N THR A 116 -17.98 8.23 6.88
CA THR A 116 -16.66 7.87 6.33
C THR A 116 -16.04 9.06 5.60
N LEU A 117 -16.82 9.83 4.87
CA LEU A 117 -16.34 11.03 4.18
C LEU A 117 -15.83 12.07 5.18
N GLU A 118 -16.54 12.29 6.29
CA GLU A 118 -16.09 13.18 7.36
C GLU A 118 -14.80 12.68 8.02
N GLN A 119 -14.67 11.36 8.29
CA GLN A 119 -13.44 10.74 8.80
C GLN A 119 -12.26 10.95 7.85
N VAL A 120 -12.47 10.81 6.53
CA VAL A 120 -11.45 11.09 5.53
C VAL A 120 -11.05 12.58 5.52
N TYR A 121 -12.01 13.48 5.68
CA TYR A 121 -11.71 14.92 5.79
C TYR A 121 -11.00 15.28 7.09
N ASP A 122 -11.23 14.56 8.18
CA ASP A 122 -10.48 14.76 9.44
C ASP A 122 -9.03 14.28 9.31
N LEU A 123 -8.79 13.15 8.62
CA LEU A 123 -7.46 12.65 8.30
C LEU A 123 -6.72 13.56 7.30
N PHE A 124 -7.44 14.16 6.35
CA PHE A 124 -6.88 14.99 5.27
C PHE A 124 -7.63 16.33 5.18
N PRO A 125 -7.41 17.29 6.12
CA PRO A 125 -8.17 18.54 6.16
C PRO A 125 -8.13 19.34 4.85
N ILE A 126 -7.00 19.31 4.13
CA ILE A 126 -6.86 19.97 2.82
C ILE A 126 -7.88 19.50 1.79
N LEU A 127 -8.33 18.23 1.87
CA LEU A 127 -9.34 17.69 0.97
C LEU A 127 -10.72 18.30 1.25
N ARG A 128 -11.02 18.62 2.51
CA ARG A 128 -12.25 19.34 2.89
C ARG A 128 -12.24 20.75 2.33
N ASP A 129 -11.13 21.46 2.50
CA ASP A 129 -10.97 22.85 2.02
C ASP A 129 -11.11 22.93 0.50
N LYS A 130 -10.56 21.94 -0.20
CA LYS A 130 -10.53 21.88 -1.67
C LYS A 130 -11.61 20.99 -2.28
N ARG A 131 -12.65 20.58 -1.51
CA ARG A 131 -13.62 19.57 -1.94
C ARG A 131 -14.33 19.86 -3.26
N ARG A 132 -14.48 21.14 -3.63
CA ARG A 132 -15.13 21.58 -4.88
C ARG A 132 -14.15 21.84 -6.02
N GLN A 133 -12.83 21.78 -5.77
CA GLN A 133 -11.80 22.00 -6.78
C GLN A 133 -11.62 20.72 -7.61
N ALA A 134 -11.35 20.86 -8.91
CA ALA A 134 -10.99 19.74 -9.77
C ALA A 134 -9.68 19.10 -9.29
N ALA A 135 -9.66 17.77 -9.16
CA ALA A 135 -8.50 17.07 -8.62
C ALA A 135 -7.25 17.20 -9.50
N GLY A 136 -7.41 17.46 -10.79
CA GLY A 136 -6.30 17.73 -11.71
C GLY A 136 -5.52 19.01 -11.41
N GLU A 137 -6.13 19.99 -10.73
CA GLU A 137 -5.52 21.28 -10.36
C GLU A 137 -4.72 21.22 -9.05
N LEU A 138 -4.77 20.08 -8.36
CA LEU A 138 -4.07 19.88 -7.10
C LEU A 138 -2.56 19.66 -7.31
N SER A 139 -1.75 19.95 -6.27
CA SER A 139 -0.35 19.53 -6.26
C SER A 139 -0.19 18.01 -6.26
N GLY A 140 0.99 17.48 -6.59
CA GLY A 140 1.26 16.04 -6.58
C GLY A 140 0.90 15.38 -5.26
N GLY A 141 1.34 15.95 -4.13
CA GLY A 141 1.04 15.41 -2.81
C GLY A 141 -0.44 15.48 -2.44
N GLN A 142 -1.14 16.57 -2.81
CA GLN A 142 -2.59 16.65 -2.60
C GLN A 142 -3.34 15.60 -3.43
N ARG A 143 -2.90 15.31 -4.65
CA ARG A 143 -3.45 14.22 -5.47
C ARG A 143 -3.24 12.85 -4.80
N GLN A 144 -2.08 12.63 -4.18
CA GLN A 144 -1.85 11.39 -3.43
C GLN A 144 -2.77 11.29 -2.21
N GLN A 145 -3.00 12.38 -1.49
CA GLN A 145 -3.98 12.39 -0.39
C GLN A 145 -5.41 12.07 -0.89
N VAL A 146 -5.82 12.59 -2.06
CA VAL A 146 -7.10 12.20 -2.69
C VAL A 146 -7.14 10.71 -2.98
N ALA A 147 -6.06 10.14 -3.53
CA ALA A 147 -6.00 8.72 -3.87
C ALA A 147 -6.11 7.81 -2.63
N VAL A 148 -5.39 8.16 -1.55
CA VAL A 148 -5.49 7.46 -0.26
C VAL A 148 -6.89 7.62 0.34
N GLY A 149 -7.40 8.85 0.39
CA GLY A 149 -8.75 9.15 0.88
C GLY A 149 -9.83 8.37 0.13
N ARG A 150 -9.72 8.29 -1.22
CA ARG A 150 -10.64 7.48 -2.04
C ARG A 150 -10.59 6.00 -1.68
N ALA A 151 -9.41 5.44 -1.43
CA ALA A 151 -9.28 4.04 -0.99
C ALA A 151 -9.91 3.83 0.39
N LEU A 152 -9.77 4.78 1.32
CA LEU A 152 -10.39 4.73 2.65
C LEU A 152 -11.92 4.77 2.61
N MET A 153 -12.52 5.38 1.58
CA MET A 153 -13.97 5.40 1.39
C MET A 153 -14.59 4.00 1.24
N THR A 154 -13.81 3.00 0.85
CA THR A 154 -14.27 1.59 0.83
C THR A 154 -14.44 0.98 2.23
N LYS A 155 -14.03 1.66 3.32
CA LYS A 155 -13.85 1.11 4.69
C LYS A 155 -12.96 -0.15 4.67
N PRO A 156 -11.72 -0.04 4.20
CA PRO A 156 -10.86 -1.21 4.03
C PRO A 156 -10.44 -1.79 5.38
N LYS A 157 -10.27 -3.11 5.42
CA LYS A 157 -9.64 -3.84 6.53
C LYS A 157 -8.12 -3.91 6.40
N LEU A 158 -7.60 -3.65 5.19
CA LEU A 158 -6.19 -3.58 4.83
C LEU A 158 -6.03 -2.51 3.75
N LEU A 159 -5.05 -1.62 3.90
CA LEU A 159 -4.71 -0.63 2.90
C LEU A 159 -3.36 -0.98 2.24
N MET A 160 -3.34 -1.03 0.92
CA MET A 160 -2.15 -1.31 0.13
C MET A 160 -1.76 -0.07 -0.67
N LEU A 161 -0.49 0.37 -0.57
CA LEU A 161 0.02 1.59 -1.19
C LEU A 161 1.24 1.27 -2.07
N ASP A 162 1.13 1.48 -3.38
CA ASP A 162 2.24 1.25 -4.34
C ASP A 162 2.94 2.56 -4.65
N GLU A 163 4.10 2.81 -4.03
CA GLU A 163 4.94 4.00 -4.14
C GLU A 163 4.16 5.32 -3.95
N PRO A 164 3.45 5.50 -2.82
CA PRO A 164 2.60 6.68 -2.60
C PRO A 164 3.37 8.00 -2.60
N THR A 165 4.69 7.99 -2.37
CA THR A 165 5.52 9.21 -2.36
C THR A 165 6.24 9.47 -3.69
N ALA A 166 5.96 8.69 -4.74
CA ALA A 166 6.61 8.87 -6.04
C ALA A 166 6.32 10.25 -6.64
N GLY A 167 7.38 10.98 -6.98
CA GLY A 167 7.28 12.29 -7.64
C GLY A 167 6.80 13.46 -6.77
N VAL A 168 6.79 13.31 -5.44
CA VAL A 168 6.50 14.41 -4.52
C VAL A 168 7.80 15.00 -3.93
N SER A 169 7.74 16.25 -3.44
CA SER A 169 8.89 16.86 -2.75
C SER A 169 9.12 16.23 -1.37
N PRO A 170 10.34 16.33 -0.80
CA PRO A 170 10.65 15.76 0.52
C PRO A 170 9.69 16.20 1.63
N ILE A 171 9.33 17.48 1.68
CA ILE A 171 8.40 18.02 2.69
C ILE A 171 7.02 17.35 2.56
N VAL A 172 6.51 17.22 1.35
CA VAL A 172 5.22 16.59 1.08
C VAL A 172 5.27 15.09 1.36
N MET A 173 6.43 14.46 1.17
CA MET A 173 6.65 13.05 1.51
C MET A 173 6.51 12.83 3.02
N ASP A 174 7.15 13.67 3.84
CA ASP A 174 7.06 13.60 5.30
C ASP A 174 5.60 13.78 5.76
N GLU A 175 4.90 14.79 5.23
CA GLU A 175 3.47 14.99 5.51
C GLU A 175 2.62 13.75 5.14
N LEU A 176 2.90 13.11 4.00
CA LEU A 176 2.15 11.93 3.58
C LEU A 176 2.44 10.71 4.48
N PHE A 177 3.68 10.53 4.91
CA PHE A 177 4.04 9.49 5.87
C PHE A 177 3.35 9.71 7.23
N ASP A 178 3.27 10.95 7.72
CA ASP A 178 2.52 11.27 8.94
C ASP A 178 1.05 10.87 8.80
N ARG A 179 0.42 11.15 7.66
CA ARG A 179 -0.97 10.73 7.40
C ARG A 179 -1.13 9.20 7.31
N ILE A 180 -0.15 8.50 6.73
CA ILE A 180 -0.15 7.03 6.69
C ILE A 180 -0.06 6.46 8.10
N ILE A 181 0.78 7.04 8.97
CA ILE A 181 0.85 6.66 10.39
C ILE A 181 -0.50 6.89 11.09
N GLU A 182 -1.14 8.04 10.85
CA GLU A 182 -2.47 8.32 11.42
C GLU A 182 -3.51 7.29 10.96
N VAL A 183 -3.51 6.89 9.68
CA VAL A 183 -4.39 5.84 9.18
C VAL A 183 -4.11 4.51 9.89
N ALA A 184 -2.83 4.10 10.06
CA ALA A 184 -2.49 2.87 10.76
C ALA A 184 -2.96 2.89 12.23
N ARG A 185 -2.86 4.05 12.90
CA ARG A 185 -3.35 4.24 14.28
C ARG A 185 -4.87 4.03 14.44
N THR A 186 -5.65 4.13 13.36
CA THR A 186 -7.07 3.74 13.40
C THR A 186 -7.29 2.23 13.47
N GLY A 187 -6.21 1.43 13.42
CA GLY A 187 -6.23 -0.03 13.44
C GLY A 187 -6.23 -0.69 12.07
N ILE A 188 -6.16 0.09 10.99
CA ILE A 188 -6.07 -0.43 9.61
C ILE A 188 -4.61 -0.83 9.34
N PRO A 189 -4.29 -2.13 9.11
CA PRO A 189 -2.97 -2.55 8.69
C PRO A 189 -2.63 -1.99 7.31
N ILE A 190 -1.35 -1.66 7.10
CA ILE A 190 -0.87 -1.06 5.87
C ILE A 190 0.24 -1.92 5.27
N LEU A 191 0.11 -2.28 4.01
CA LEU A 191 1.19 -2.85 3.20
C LEU A 191 1.64 -1.81 2.18
N MET A 192 2.88 -1.34 2.25
CA MET A 192 3.40 -0.30 1.39
C MET A 192 4.63 -0.76 0.63
N VAL A 193 4.71 -0.41 -0.66
CA VAL A 193 5.94 -0.47 -1.45
C VAL A 193 6.51 0.92 -1.54
N GLU A 194 7.81 1.08 -1.32
CA GLU A 194 8.49 2.37 -1.46
C GLU A 194 9.88 2.25 -2.10
N GLN A 195 10.25 3.32 -2.80
CA GLN A 195 11.58 3.46 -3.38
C GLN A 195 12.53 4.13 -2.39
N ASN A 196 12.07 5.10 -1.60
CA ASN A 196 12.84 5.75 -0.56
C ASN A 196 12.90 4.87 0.69
N ALA A 197 13.82 3.89 0.66
CA ALA A 197 13.92 2.85 1.68
C ALA A 197 14.16 3.42 3.09
N ARG A 198 14.99 4.46 3.24
CA ARG A 198 15.32 5.01 4.56
C ARG A 198 14.09 5.60 5.26
N GLN A 199 13.34 6.46 4.56
CA GLN A 199 12.16 7.10 5.15
C GLN A 199 11.04 6.07 5.36
N ALA A 200 10.81 5.17 4.41
CA ALA A 200 9.80 4.15 4.54
C ALA A 200 10.07 3.19 5.72
N LEU A 201 11.31 2.74 5.90
CA LEU A 201 11.69 1.90 7.04
C LEU A 201 11.63 2.63 8.38
N SER A 202 11.75 3.98 8.42
CA SER A 202 11.67 4.72 9.67
C SER A 202 10.27 4.72 10.30
N ILE A 203 9.23 4.48 9.49
CA ILE A 203 7.83 4.40 9.95
C ILE A 203 7.32 2.96 10.00
N ALA A 204 8.13 1.99 9.58
CA ALA A 204 7.72 0.59 9.44
C ALA A 204 7.85 -0.19 10.75
N ASP A 205 6.79 -0.89 11.15
CA ASP A 205 6.84 -1.93 12.18
C ASP A 205 7.56 -3.16 11.63
N LYS A 206 7.31 -3.49 10.34
CA LYS A 206 7.91 -4.62 9.63
C LYS A 206 8.45 -4.16 8.26
N GLY A 207 9.67 -4.56 7.94
CA GLY A 207 10.30 -4.29 6.65
C GLY A 207 10.71 -5.56 5.93
N TYR A 208 10.61 -5.52 4.60
CA TYR A 208 11.07 -6.56 3.68
C TYR A 208 11.96 -5.92 2.62
N VAL A 209 13.22 -6.36 2.55
CA VAL A 209 14.13 -5.96 1.48
C VAL A 209 14.11 -7.02 0.40
N LEU A 210 13.55 -6.70 -0.77
CA LEU A 210 13.51 -7.61 -1.90
C LEU A 210 14.69 -7.40 -2.83
N VAL A 211 15.26 -8.51 -3.31
CA VAL A 211 16.27 -8.55 -4.35
C VAL A 211 15.95 -9.70 -5.30
N GLN A 212 15.82 -9.41 -6.58
CA GLN A 212 15.52 -10.41 -7.61
C GLN A 212 14.33 -11.34 -7.23
N GLY A 213 13.26 -10.75 -6.73
CA GLY A 213 12.03 -11.46 -6.38
C GLY A 213 12.07 -12.29 -5.09
N ARG A 214 13.13 -12.17 -4.28
CA ARG A 214 13.34 -12.91 -3.02
C ARG A 214 13.45 -11.95 -1.84
N ASN A 215 13.08 -12.41 -0.65
CA ASN A 215 13.40 -11.71 0.59
C ASN A 215 14.90 -11.84 0.86
N ALA A 216 15.66 -10.76 0.67
CA ALA A 216 17.07 -10.71 1.07
C ALA A 216 17.21 -10.46 2.58
N PHE A 217 16.39 -9.54 3.11
CA PHE A 217 16.33 -9.25 4.54
C PHE A 217 14.87 -9.04 4.95
N SER A 218 14.57 -9.36 6.21
CA SER A 218 13.31 -9.03 6.85
C SER A 218 13.52 -8.82 8.35
N GLY A 219 12.80 -7.88 8.93
CA GLY A 219 12.91 -7.52 10.34
C GLY A 219 12.04 -6.31 10.65
N SER A 220 12.15 -5.75 11.84
CA SER A 220 11.56 -4.44 12.13
C SER A 220 12.24 -3.34 11.30
N GLY A 221 11.55 -2.22 11.06
CA GLY A 221 12.15 -1.08 10.37
C GLY A 221 13.45 -0.61 11.03
N ALA A 222 13.47 -0.57 12.38
CA ALA A 222 14.65 -0.19 13.17
C ALA A 222 15.82 -1.18 12.99
N GLU A 223 15.56 -2.48 13.00
CA GLU A 223 16.60 -3.51 12.77
C GLU A 223 17.21 -3.36 11.36
N LEU A 224 16.37 -3.17 10.34
CA LEU A 224 16.85 -3.01 8.96
C LEU A 224 17.63 -1.71 8.76
N LEU A 225 17.21 -0.60 9.37
CA LEU A 225 17.93 0.67 9.34
C LEU A 225 19.31 0.59 9.99
N ASN A 226 19.49 -0.28 11.00
CA ASN A 226 20.75 -0.47 11.70
C ASN A 226 21.60 -1.61 11.11
N ASN A 227 21.07 -2.38 10.17
CA ASN A 227 21.82 -3.48 9.54
C ASN A 227 22.89 -2.93 8.59
N PRO A 228 24.20 -3.25 8.79
CA PRO A 228 25.28 -2.72 7.96
C PRO A 228 25.18 -3.09 6.49
N GLU A 229 24.72 -4.29 6.16
CA GLU A 229 24.56 -4.75 4.78
C GLU A 229 23.41 -4.04 4.08
N VAL A 230 22.29 -3.87 4.77
CA VAL A 230 21.12 -3.11 4.26
C VAL A 230 21.52 -1.65 4.03
N ARG A 231 22.23 -1.03 4.98
CA ARG A 231 22.72 0.35 4.84
C ARG A 231 23.60 0.53 3.63
N LYS A 232 24.62 -0.33 3.49
CA LYS A 232 25.58 -0.26 2.39
C LYS A 232 24.94 -0.48 1.03
N SER A 233 23.97 -1.41 0.93
CA SER A 233 23.44 -1.86 -0.36
C SER A 233 22.17 -1.11 -0.79
N PHE A 234 21.37 -0.58 0.16
CA PHE A 234 20.01 -0.09 -0.15
C PHE A 234 19.66 1.27 0.45
N LEU A 235 20.44 1.80 1.42
CA LEU A 235 20.12 3.06 2.10
C LEU A 235 21.07 4.22 1.74
N GLY A 236 21.99 4.01 0.80
CA GLY A 236 22.95 5.04 0.38
C GLY A 236 23.90 5.40 1.53
N GLY A 237 24.64 4.41 2.00
CA GLY A 237 25.57 4.47 3.14
C GLY A 237 26.67 5.49 3.06
#